data_c5f3d9578e533729cbecef376c7ce14c
#
_entry.id   c5f3d9578e533729cbecef376c7ce14c
#
_cell.length_a   1.000
_cell.length_b   1.000
_cell.length_c   1.000
_cell.angle_alpha   90.00
_cell.angle_beta   90.00
_cell.angle_gamma   90.00
#
_symmetry.space_group_name_H-M   'P 1'
#
loop_
_entity.id
_entity.type
_entity.pdbx_description
1 polymer ?
#
loop_
_entity_poly.entity_id
_entity_poly.type
_entity_poly.pdbx_seq_one_letter_code
_entity_poly.pdbx_strand_id
1 'polypeptide(L)'
;MDLKAKPVLVTGATGYVGGRLVPQLLNAGYRVRALGRSVAKLKGRPWGGHPQVELAQGDVLDYDSMAQATQGCSAAFYLVHSMLADPGTFSETDRQGAENMVKAGQDAGLDRIIYLGE
;
A
#
# COMPACT_ATOMS: atom_id res chain seq x y z
N MET A 1 -8.07 -18.74 -9.74
CA MET A 1 -8.03 -17.96 -8.50
C MET A 1 -8.60 -16.57 -8.74
N ASP A 2 -9.55 -16.19 -7.92
CA ASP A 2 -10.19 -14.89 -8.06
C ASP A 2 -9.40 -13.84 -7.27
N LEU A 3 -8.61 -13.03 -7.98
CA LEU A 3 -7.81 -11.97 -7.36
C LEU A 3 -8.66 -10.90 -6.70
N LYS A 4 -9.95 -10.81 -7.08
CA LYS A 4 -10.85 -9.81 -6.50
C LYS A 4 -11.45 -10.25 -5.18
N ALA A 5 -11.34 -11.53 -4.84
CA ALA A 5 -11.85 -12.03 -3.57
C ALA A 5 -11.00 -11.58 -2.38
N LYS A 6 -9.72 -11.30 -2.62
CA LYS A 6 -8.79 -10.83 -1.60
C LYS A 6 -8.46 -9.36 -1.86
N PRO A 7 -8.23 -8.57 -0.81
CA PRO A 7 -7.93 -7.17 -1.03
C PRO A 7 -6.55 -6.97 -1.67
N VAL A 8 -6.43 -5.85 -2.34
CA VAL A 8 -5.16 -5.34 -2.86
C VAL A 8 -4.66 -4.30 -1.87
N LEU A 9 -3.42 -4.43 -1.44
CA LEU A 9 -2.81 -3.48 -0.53
C LEU A 9 -2.31 -2.27 -1.31
N VAL A 10 -2.62 -1.07 -0.81
CA VAL A 10 -2.08 0.17 -1.37
C VAL A 10 -1.32 0.88 -0.26
N THR A 11 0.01 0.92 -0.36
CA THR A 11 0.83 1.72 0.56
C THR A 11 0.81 3.17 0.09
N GLY A 12 1.00 4.10 1.02
CA GLY A 12 0.97 5.51 0.66
C GLY A 12 -0.38 5.99 0.14
N ALA A 13 -1.47 5.41 0.65
CA ALA A 13 -2.80 5.68 0.14
C ALA A 13 -3.25 7.12 0.37
N THR A 14 -2.63 7.83 1.33
CA THR A 14 -2.96 9.25 1.57
C THR A 14 -2.21 10.19 0.62
N GLY A 15 -1.25 9.66 -0.14
CA GLY A 15 -0.48 10.48 -1.07
C GLY A 15 -1.23 10.76 -2.37
N TYR A 16 -0.60 11.53 -3.24
CA TYR A 16 -1.22 11.97 -4.49
C TYR A 16 -1.56 10.78 -5.39
N VAL A 17 -0.60 9.90 -5.62
CA VAL A 17 -0.82 8.74 -6.49
C VAL A 17 -1.76 7.74 -5.84
N GLY A 18 -1.52 7.43 -4.55
CA GLY A 18 -2.35 6.46 -3.84
C GLY A 18 -3.80 6.89 -3.74
N GLY A 19 -4.03 8.18 -3.47
CA GLY A 19 -5.37 8.69 -3.37
C GLY A 19 -6.16 8.61 -4.67
N ARG A 20 -5.47 8.60 -5.80
CA ARG A 20 -6.11 8.45 -7.12
C ARG A 20 -6.23 6.99 -7.53
N LEU A 21 -5.30 6.16 -7.10
CA LEU A 21 -5.30 4.74 -7.46
C LEU A 21 -6.46 4.00 -6.80
N VAL A 22 -6.77 4.33 -5.55
CA VAL A 22 -7.82 3.62 -4.81
C VAL A 22 -9.16 3.65 -5.53
N PRO A 23 -9.67 4.82 -5.98
CA PRO A 23 -10.94 4.82 -6.72
C PRO A 23 -10.91 4.00 -7.99
N GLN A 24 -9.76 3.99 -8.69
CA GLN A 24 -9.65 3.21 -9.92
C GLN A 24 -9.73 1.72 -9.66
N LEU A 25 -9.10 1.25 -8.58
CA LEU A 25 -9.19 -0.15 -8.20
C LEU A 25 -10.61 -0.53 -7.81
N LEU A 26 -11.29 0.34 -7.08
CA LEU A 26 -12.68 0.10 -6.69
C LEU A 26 -13.59 0.02 -7.91
N ASN A 27 -13.39 0.92 -8.88
CA ASN A 27 -14.18 0.90 -10.11
C ASN A 27 -13.94 -0.37 -10.92
N ALA A 28 -12.75 -0.95 -10.80
CA ALA A 28 -12.43 -2.20 -11.47
C ALA A 28 -12.94 -3.42 -10.71
N GLY A 29 -13.58 -3.24 -9.57
CA GLY A 29 -14.18 -4.32 -8.80
C GLY A 29 -13.28 -4.93 -7.74
N TYR A 30 -12.14 -4.33 -7.46
CA TYR A 30 -11.22 -4.84 -6.44
C TYR A 30 -11.60 -4.34 -5.06
N ARG A 31 -11.32 -5.16 -4.06
CA ARG A 31 -11.30 -4.70 -2.67
C ARG A 31 -9.94 -4.11 -2.40
N VAL A 32 -9.88 -3.08 -1.58
CA VAL A 32 -8.65 -2.35 -1.31
C VAL A 32 -8.38 -2.32 0.19
N ARG A 33 -7.15 -2.61 0.56
CA ARG A 33 -6.67 -2.33 1.91
C ARG A 33 -5.74 -1.14 1.82
N ALA A 34 -6.19 -0.01 2.32
CA ALA A 34 -5.44 1.23 2.25
C ALA A 34 -4.56 1.37 3.49
N LEU A 35 -3.26 1.47 3.30
CA LEU A 35 -2.27 1.55 4.37
C LEU A 35 -1.74 2.96 4.50
N GLY A 36 -1.73 3.46 5.71
CA GLY A 36 -1.12 4.74 6.03
C GLY A 36 -0.69 4.78 7.47
N ARG A 37 0.13 5.77 7.80
CA ARG A 37 0.58 5.94 9.18
C ARG A 37 -0.51 6.52 10.07
N SER A 38 -1.51 7.16 9.49
CA SER A 38 -2.62 7.77 10.21
C SER A 38 -3.95 7.29 9.65
N VAL A 39 -4.67 6.52 10.47
CA VAL A 39 -6.03 6.08 10.10
C VAL A 39 -6.96 7.29 9.97
N ALA A 40 -6.76 8.32 10.79
CA ALA A 40 -7.60 9.51 10.71
C ALA A 40 -7.50 10.17 9.32
N LYS A 41 -6.29 10.25 8.76
CA LYS A 41 -6.11 10.79 7.42
C LYS A 41 -6.76 9.91 6.36
N LEU A 42 -6.69 8.60 6.53
CA LEU A 42 -7.33 7.66 5.60
C LEU A 42 -8.85 7.83 5.63
N LYS A 43 -9.42 7.98 6.82
CA LYS A 43 -10.86 8.17 6.96
C LYS A 43 -11.33 9.47 6.29
N GLY A 44 -10.48 10.47 6.23
CA GLY A 44 -10.81 11.76 5.62
C GLY A 44 -10.82 11.75 4.10
N ARG A 45 -10.41 10.67 3.47
CA ARG A 45 -10.44 10.56 2.02
C ARG A 45 -11.86 10.26 1.53
N PRO A 46 -12.20 10.67 0.28
CA PRO A 46 -13.55 10.39 -0.26
C PRO A 46 -13.94 8.93 -0.20
N TRP A 47 -12.96 8.03 -0.35
CA TRP A 47 -13.20 6.58 -0.33
C TRP A 47 -13.06 5.98 1.07
N GLY A 48 -12.78 6.78 2.09
CA GLY A 48 -12.48 6.30 3.44
C GLY A 48 -13.59 5.49 4.09
N GLY A 49 -14.84 5.72 3.70
CA GLY A 49 -15.98 4.95 4.21
C GLY A 49 -16.54 3.96 3.21
N HIS A 50 -15.86 3.71 2.10
CA HIS A 50 -16.37 2.80 1.08
C HIS A 50 -16.40 1.35 1.61
N PRO A 51 -17.50 0.61 1.37
CA PRO A 51 -17.62 -0.76 1.92
C PRO A 51 -16.56 -1.74 1.43
N GLN A 52 -15.91 -1.48 0.30
CA GLN A 52 -14.86 -2.35 -0.21
C GLN A 52 -13.47 -1.87 0.18
N VAL A 53 -13.35 -0.89 1.07
CA VAL A 53 -12.08 -0.39 1.55
C VAL A 53 -11.88 -0.75 3.01
N GLU A 54 -10.76 -1.40 3.31
CA GLU A 54 -10.28 -1.59 4.67
C GLU A 54 -9.20 -0.54 4.93
N LEU A 55 -9.20 0.03 6.13
CA LEU A 55 -8.16 0.99 6.52
C LEU A 55 -7.19 0.27 7.45
N ALA A 56 -5.91 0.36 7.15
CA ALA A 56 -4.87 -0.27 7.96
C ALA A 56 -3.82 0.76 8.36
N GLN A 57 -3.42 0.71 9.61
CA GLN A 57 -2.34 1.55 10.10
C GLN A 57 -1.03 0.78 10.02
N GLY A 58 -0.01 1.43 9.48
CA GLY A 58 1.31 0.82 9.41
C GLY A 58 2.33 1.75 8.82
N ASP A 59 3.59 1.35 8.95
CA ASP A 59 4.72 2.10 8.45
C ASP A 59 5.61 1.13 7.69
N VAL A 60 6.00 1.49 6.47
CA VAL A 60 6.87 0.63 5.66
C VAL A 60 8.22 0.40 6.33
N LEU A 61 8.64 1.28 7.24
CA LEU A 61 9.88 1.10 7.98
C LEU A 61 9.74 0.11 9.13
N ASP A 62 8.53 -0.28 9.47
CA ASP A 62 8.26 -1.26 10.53
C ASP A 62 7.82 -2.55 9.89
N TYR A 63 8.72 -3.53 9.87
CA TYR A 63 8.43 -4.82 9.24
C TYR A 63 7.18 -5.48 9.82
N ASP A 64 7.03 -5.45 11.15
CA ASP A 64 5.89 -6.12 11.79
C ASP A 64 4.56 -5.56 11.33
N SER A 65 4.46 -4.23 11.18
CA SER A 65 3.24 -3.63 10.68
C SER A 65 2.99 -4.00 9.22
N MET A 66 4.05 -4.13 8.42
CA MET A 66 3.92 -4.56 7.04
C MET A 66 3.51 -6.03 6.94
N ALA A 67 4.05 -6.87 7.82
CA ALA A 67 3.66 -8.27 7.85
C ALA A 67 2.16 -8.42 8.15
N GLN A 68 1.64 -7.63 9.06
CA GLN A 68 0.21 -7.64 9.35
C GLN A 68 -0.61 -7.10 8.20
N ALA A 69 -0.15 -6.01 7.59
CA ALA A 69 -0.90 -5.34 6.53
C ALA A 69 -1.02 -6.20 5.26
N THR A 70 -0.03 -7.05 5.00
CA THR A 70 -0.01 -7.89 3.80
C THR A 70 -0.82 -9.17 3.95
N GLN A 71 -1.19 -9.56 5.16
CA GLN A 71 -1.89 -10.82 5.37
C GLN A 71 -3.24 -10.82 4.67
N GLY A 72 -3.51 -11.87 3.92
CA GLY A 72 -4.77 -12.02 3.22
C GLY A 72 -4.90 -11.22 1.94
N CYS A 73 -3.89 -10.46 1.56
CA CYS A 73 -3.92 -9.71 0.31
C CYS A 73 -3.47 -10.59 -0.86
N SER A 74 -3.96 -10.25 -2.06
CA SER A 74 -3.54 -10.92 -3.29
C SER A 74 -2.33 -10.24 -3.92
N ALA A 75 -2.27 -8.92 -3.82
CA ALA A 75 -1.21 -8.12 -4.43
C ALA A 75 -1.02 -6.84 -3.64
N ALA A 76 0.06 -6.13 -3.91
CA ALA A 76 0.32 -4.84 -3.27
C ALA A 76 0.84 -3.84 -4.30
N PHE A 77 0.38 -2.62 -4.17
CA PHE A 77 0.96 -1.47 -4.86
C PHE A 77 1.87 -0.77 -3.86
N TYR A 78 3.16 -0.73 -4.16
CA TYR A 78 4.13 -0.05 -3.34
C TYR A 78 4.45 1.29 -3.96
N LEU A 79 3.94 2.35 -3.33
CA LEU A 79 4.11 3.71 -3.82
C LEU A 79 5.21 4.37 -3.02
N VAL A 80 6.33 4.59 -3.68
CA VAL A 80 7.49 5.22 -3.05
C VAL A 80 7.38 6.72 -3.27
N HIS A 81 7.50 7.44 -2.17
CA HIS A 81 7.41 8.88 -2.21
C HIS A 81 8.64 9.46 -1.54
N SER A 82 9.66 9.68 -2.32
CA SER A 82 10.90 10.29 -1.83
C SER A 82 10.93 11.75 -2.25
N MET A 83 10.04 12.54 -1.68
CA MET A 83 9.88 13.93 -2.07
C MET A 83 11.07 14.79 -1.73
N LEU A 84 11.88 14.38 -0.78
CA LEU A 84 13.01 15.17 -0.32
C LEU A 84 14.35 14.69 -0.87
N ALA A 85 14.36 13.59 -1.60
CA ALA A 85 15.59 13.09 -2.17
C ALA A 85 15.88 13.76 -3.51
N ASP A 86 17.16 13.98 -3.78
CA ASP A 86 17.57 14.44 -5.09
C ASP A 86 17.22 13.39 -6.14
N PRO A 87 16.85 13.81 -7.36
CA PRO A 87 16.62 12.86 -8.43
C PRO A 87 17.86 11.98 -8.62
N GLY A 88 17.65 10.69 -8.59
CA GLY A 88 18.72 9.73 -8.72
C GLY A 88 19.33 9.27 -7.40
N THR A 89 18.91 9.85 -6.29
CA THR A 89 19.38 9.42 -4.96
C THR A 89 18.31 8.58 -4.29
N PHE A 90 18.62 7.34 -4.04
CA PHE A 90 17.72 6.43 -3.33
C PHE A 90 18.19 6.37 -1.88
N SER A 91 17.43 6.93 -0.97
CA SER A 91 17.85 7.03 0.43
C SER A 91 17.85 5.67 1.09
N GLU A 92 18.59 5.57 2.19
CA GLU A 92 18.61 4.36 3.01
C GLU A 92 17.22 4.04 3.56
N THR A 93 16.45 5.07 3.88
CA THR A 93 15.08 4.92 4.35
C THR A 93 14.20 4.29 3.27
N ASP A 94 14.34 4.76 2.03
CA ASP A 94 13.58 4.20 0.90
C ASP A 94 13.94 2.74 0.68
N ARG A 95 15.23 2.42 0.79
CA ARG A 95 15.69 1.04 0.64
C ARG A 95 15.10 0.14 1.71
N GLN A 96 15.11 0.59 2.95
CA GLN A 96 14.59 -0.18 4.06
C GLN A 96 13.09 -0.46 3.88
N GLY A 97 12.34 0.56 3.46
CA GLY A 97 10.92 0.39 3.20
C GLY A 97 10.64 -0.63 2.10
N ALA A 98 11.40 -0.55 1.00
CA ALA A 98 11.23 -1.47 -0.11
C ALA A 98 11.59 -2.91 0.29
N GLU A 99 12.65 -3.08 1.06
CA GLU A 99 13.04 -4.42 1.54
C GLU A 99 11.97 -5.02 2.45
N ASN A 100 11.41 -4.19 3.34
CA ASN A 100 10.32 -4.65 4.21
C ASN A 100 9.10 -5.07 3.39
N MET A 101 8.77 -4.30 2.34
CA MET A 101 7.63 -4.63 1.49
C MET A 101 7.84 -5.98 0.80
N VAL A 102 9.02 -6.19 0.22
CA VAL A 102 9.32 -7.43 -0.49
C VAL A 102 9.26 -8.61 0.48
N LYS A 103 9.90 -8.49 1.64
CA LYS A 103 9.94 -9.57 2.61
C LYS A 103 8.55 -9.88 3.14
N ALA A 104 7.79 -8.86 3.51
CA ALA A 104 6.43 -9.05 4.02
C ALA A 104 5.53 -9.70 2.97
N GLY A 105 5.67 -9.27 1.71
CA GLY A 105 4.90 -9.84 0.62
C GLY A 105 5.23 -11.29 0.37
N GLN A 106 6.52 -11.65 0.42
CA GLN A 106 6.92 -13.04 0.27
C GLN A 106 6.39 -13.89 1.40
N ASP A 107 6.50 -13.41 2.64
CA ASP A 107 6.04 -14.14 3.80
C ASP A 107 4.52 -14.32 3.80
N ALA A 108 3.79 -13.36 3.26
CA ALA A 108 2.33 -13.42 3.17
C ALA A 108 1.83 -14.17 1.92
N GLY A 109 2.72 -14.50 1.01
CA GLY A 109 2.35 -15.21 -0.21
C GLY A 109 1.64 -14.35 -1.24
N LEU A 110 1.98 -13.06 -1.33
CA LEU A 110 1.40 -12.20 -2.36
C LEU A 110 1.76 -12.71 -3.75
N ASP A 111 0.78 -12.66 -4.65
CA ASP A 111 1.00 -13.05 -6.04
C ASP A 111 1.84 -12.04 -6.79
N ARG A 112 1.75 -10.75 -6.41
CA ARG A 112 2.41 -9.69 -7.16
C ARG A 112 2.61 -8.46 -6.29
N ILE A 113 3.75 -7.83 -6.48
CA ILE A 113 4.02 -6.50 -5.91
C ILE A 113 4.29 -5.57 -7.07
N ILE A 114 3.53 -4.49 -7.15
CA ILE A 114 3.67 -3.50 -8.20
C ILE A 114 4.34 -2.28 -7.60
N TYR A 115 5.52 -2.00 -8.08
CA TYR A 115 6.35 -0.91 -7.58
C TYR A 115 6.15 0.31 -8.47
N LEU A 116 5.69 1.39 -7.88
CA LEU A 116 5.52 2.66 -8.59
C LEU A 116 6.42 3.69 -7.94
N GLY A 117 7.48 4.05 -8.63
CA GLY A 117 8.40 5.10 -8.22
C GLY A 117 8.12 6.37 -8.99
N GLU A 118 8.48 7.47 -8.40
CA GLU A 118 8.39 8.77 -9.04
C GLU A 118 9.66 9.11 -9.78
#